data_9571a7c154449f4a100e0a0855fd81d0
#
_entry.id   9571a7c154449f4a100e0a0855fd81d0
#
_cell.length_a   1.000
_cell.length_b   1.000
_cell.length_c   1.000
_cell.angle_alpha   90.00
_cell.angle_beta   90.00
_cell.angle_gamma   90.00
#
_symmetry.space_group_name_H-M   'P 1'
#
loop_
_entity.id
_entity.type
_entity.pdbx_description
1 polymer ?
#
loop_
_entity_poly.entity_id
_entity_poly.type
_entity_poly.pdbx_seq_one_letter_code
_entity_poly.pdbx_strand_id
1 'polypeptide(L)'
;MKKLLLFSITFLFNCSCVNDISGPIEKFQQSLVDSGTTGSNVFKLYKDGDIVYDKIINSNAKGDKDIDENTIFAIHSMTKTVTTVATMILHEKELFKLEDPLYKYLPEFENIKCKGTEEVYPCKNPLKIVDLLTHRSGYVYYLENGENWLTGTHRSLYPKYINTSRFNNLDEFSKAVAQQPLEFEPGTMYSYGLNQAILGRLIEVLSGQSFYEFLKDNIFDKLGMNDTKFHLSENERSRLQPLRVNIKPNSVFNQTEYNLDGYTAALDGYSYLYNNKAHFGGEGLVSTMSDFSKFCEMLVNDGVYGNGRILTSESIDIMTAKYTNGYPDPNEPGVFPDLAGYYIGFTFSVLENPAVDGTGAGLGSYGWSGYHNTHFWIDPENKIYGLFMSRAIEFDFSIPAGLKKASYSRIKTE
;
A
#
# COMPACT_ATOMS: atom_id res chain seq x y z
N MET A 1 76.37 12.78 11.79
CA MET A 1 75.23 13.66 11.96
C MET A 1 74.20 13.31 10.87
N LYS A 2 73.19 12.48 11.19
CA LYS A 2 72.11 12.12 10.26
C LYS A 2 70.92 13.02 10.57
N LYS A 3 70.50 13.82 9.61
CA LYS A 3 69.27 14.68 9.72
C LYS A 3 68.07 13.77 9.45
N LEU A 4 67.20 13.67 10.45
CA LEU A 4 65.87 13.05 10.33
C LEU A 4 64.91 14.10 9.73
N LEU A 5 64.36 13.83 8.51
CA LEU A 5 63.24 14.63 7.98
C LEU A 5 61.95 14.02 8.53
N LEU A 6 61.25 14.78 9.37
CA LEU A 6 59.84 14.49 9.72
C LEU A 6 58.94 14.94 8.56
N PHE A 7 58.28 13.99 7.90
CA PHE A 7 57.14 14.26 7.01
C PHE A 7 55.86 14.38 7.88
N SER A 8 55.36 15.55 7.99
CA SER A 8 54.04 15.81 8.59
C SER A 8 52.98 15.51 7.55
N ILE A 9 52.22 14.43 7.70
CA ILE A 9 51.06 14.12 6.90
C ILE A 9 49.87 14.85 7.52
N THR A 10 49.50 15.97 6.91
CA THR A 10 48.26 16.66 7.25
C THR A 10 47.09 15.93 6.66
N PHE A 11 46.36 15.16 7.47
CA PHE A 11 45.04 14.65 7.10
C PHE A 11 44.08 15.83 6.99
N LEU A 12 43.77 16.24 5.77
CA LEU A 12 42.62 17.09 5.50
C LEU A 12 41.34 16.24 5.70
N PHE A 13 40.73 16.35 6.88
CA PHE A 13 39.34 15.95 7.04
C PHE A 13 38.51 16.86 6.15
N ASN A 14 38.11 16.33 5.00
CA ASN A 14 36.98 16.88 4.28
C ASN A 14 35.76 16.64 5.14
N CYS A 15 35.40 17.60 5.97
CA CYS A 15 34.10 17.69 6.59
C CYS A 15 33.12 18.04 5.45
N SER A 16 32.63 17.04 4.72
CA SER A 16 31.45 17.24 3.89
C SER A 16 30.34 17.62 4.86
N CYS A 17 29.90 18.88 4.80
CA CYS A 17 28.66 19.29 5.45
C CYS A 17 27.54 18.44 4.89
N VAL A 18 27.25 17.31 5.52
CA VAL A 18 26.00 16.59 5.31
C VAL A 18 24.93 17.56 5.77
N ASN A 19 24.19 18.14 4.83
CA ASN A 19 23.05 18.97 5.16
C ASN A 19 22.14 18.13 6.06
N ASP A 20 21.93 18.58 7.29
CA ASP A 20 21.04 17.89 8.24
C ASP A 20 19.63 17.83 7.64
N ILE A 21 19.24 16.64 7.15
CA ILE A 21 17.91 16.36 6.59
C ILE A 21 16.87 16.14 7.67
N SER A 22 17.31 15.88 8.91
CA SER A 22 16.43 15.46 10.01
C SER A 22 15.46 16.57 10.43
N GLY A 23 15.94 17.80 10.51
CA GLY A 23 15.16 18.92 11.04
C GLY A 23 13.82 19.17 10.31
N PRO A 24 13.79 19.32 8.97
CA PRO A 24 12.52 19.49 8.23
C PRO A 24 11.57 18.30 8.37
N ILE A 25 12.09 17.07 8.32
CA ILE A 25 11.29 15.84 8.40
C ILE A 25 10.69 15.73 9.82
N GLU A 26 11.50 15.86 10.85
CA GLU A 26 11.06 15.80 12.24
C GLU A 26 10.00 16.85 12.55
N LYS A 27 10.22 18.08 12.10
CA LYS A 27 9.25 19.17 12.26
C LYS A 27 7.91 18.83 11.61
N PHE A 28 7.93 18.22 10.42
CA PHE A 28 6.70 17.79 9.75
C PHE A 28 6.02 16.65 10.50
N GLN A 29 6.75 15.59 10.90
CA GLN A 29 6.19 14.50 11.71
C GLN A 29 5.57 15.01 13.02
N GLN A 30 6.27 15.90 13.72
CA GLN A 30 5.76 16.50 14.95
C GLN A 30 4.48 17.29 14.71
N SER A 31 4.39 18.04 13.60
CA SER A 31 3.18 18.79 13.26
C SER A 31 1.95 17.89 13.04
N LEU A 32 2.13 16.65 12.57
CA LEU A 32 1.04 15.67 12.44
C LEU A 32 0.48 15.26 13.80
N VAL A 33 1.36 15.11 14.79
CA VAL A 33 0.96 14.81 16.18
C VAL A 33 0.30 16.03 16.83
N ASP A 34 0.93 17.21 16.71
CA ASP A 34 0.46 18.45 17.34
C ASP A 34 -0.92 18.87 16.81
N SER A 35 -1.19 18.62 15.54
CA SER A 35 -2.51 18.88 14.92
C SER A 35 -3.55 17.79 15.22
N GLY A 36 -3.13 16.64 15.77
CA GLY A 36 -3.99 15.48 15.95
C GLY A 36 -4.36 14.77 14.64
N THR A 37 -3.69 15.07 13.54
CA THR A 37 -3.86 14.37 12.25
C THR A 37 -3.50 12.90 12.38
N THR A 38 -2.38 12.61 13.10
CA THR A 38 -2.04 11.26 13.53
C THR A 38 -1.90 11.21 15.05
N GLY A 39 -1.88 9.99 15.62
CA GLY A 39 -1.25 9.75 16.91
C GLY A 39 0.25 9.58 16.74
N SER A 40 0.84 8.74 17.58
CA SER A 40 2.24 8.33 17.42
C SER A 40 2.49 7.82 16.01
N ASN A 41 3.62 8.22 15.42
CA ASN A 41 4.00 7.85 14.06
C ASN A 41 5.49 7.57 13.96
N VAL A 42 5.88 6.83 12.93
CA VAL A 42 7.27 6.51 12.62
C VAL A 42 7.53 6.71 11.13
N PHE A 43 8.68 7.32 10.82
CA PHE A 43 9.11 7.51 9.45
C PHE A 43 10.55 7.07 9.27
N LYS A 44 10.80 6.35 8.17
CA LYS A 44 12.11 5.88 7.75
C LYS A 44 12.39 6.36 6.32
N LEU A 45 13.59 6.89 6.12
CA LEU A 45 14.10 7.30 4.81
C LEU A 45 15.42 6.58 4.53
N TYR A 46 15.46 5.90 3.41
CA TYR A 46 16.64 5.22 2.88
C TYR A 46 17.17 5.97 1.67
N LYS A 47 18.47 6.00 1.50
CA LYS A 47 19.14 6.53 0.32
C LYS A 47 20.46 5.77 0.06
N ASP A 48 20.65 5.30 -1.16
CA ASP A 48 21.92 4.74 -1.67
C ASP A 48 22.55 3.63 -0.78
N GLY A 49 21.74 2.78 -0.15
CA GLY A 49 22.23 1.68 0.70
C GLY A 49 22.11 1.95 2.19
N ASP A 50 21.88 3.18 2.62
CA ASP A 50 21.88 3.60 4.01
C ASP A 50 20.51 4.12 4.49
N ILE A 51 20.18 3.87 5.75
CA ILE A 51 19.07 4.56 6.42
C ILE A 51 19.58 5.94 6.85
N VAL A 52 19.09 6.98 6.17
CA VAL A 52 19.50 8.37 6.42
C VAL A 52 18.58 9.10 7.42
N TYR A 53 17.42 8.52 7.69
CA TYR A 53 16.50 8.98 8.74
C TYR A 53 15.67 7.83 9.25
N ASP A 54 15.54 7.68 10.58
CA ASP A 54 14.66 6.70 11.23
C ASP A 54 14.24 7.29 12.58
N LYS A 55 12.98 7.75 12.66
CA LYS A 55 12.53 8.43 13.86
C LYS A 55 11.08 8.15 14.20
N ILE A 56 10.85 7.93 15.47
CA ILE A 56 9.54 7.79 16.10
C ILE A 56 9.18 9.13 16.74
N ILE A 57 7.94 9.58 16.54
CA ILE A 57 7.34 10.70 17.27
C ILE A 57 6.13 10.16 18.02
N ASN A 58 6.21 10.11 19.34
CA ASN A 58 5.13 9.66 20.21
C ASN A 58 4.22 10.84 20.59
N SER A 59 2.91 10.60 20.60
CA SER A 59 1.92 11.66 20.85
C SER A 59 1.74 11.97 22.33
N ASN A 60 2.11 11.05 23.23
CA ASN A 60 1.83 11.12 24.67
C ASN A 60 0.34 11.34 25.02
N ALA A 61 -0.58 11.18 24.05
CA ALA A 61 -1.99 11.40 24.26
C ALA A 61 -2.64 10.23 25.01
N LYS A 62 -3.64 10.51 25.82
CA LYS A 62 -4.37 9.48 26.57
C LYS A 62 -5.03 8.50 25.61
N GLY A 63 -4.67 7.22 25.71
CA GLY A 63 -5.20 6.12 24.90
C GLY A 63 -4.29 5.75 23.71
N ASP A 64 -3.26 6.54 23.41
CA ASP A 64 -2.18 6.17 22.52
C ASP A 64 -1.17 5.24 23.22
N LYS A 65 -0.29 4.65 22.46
CA LYS A 65 0.85 3.88 22.94
C LYS A 65 2.12 4.39 22.27
N ASP A 66 3.22 4.32 23.00
CA ASP A 66 4.52 4.56 22.44
C ASP A 66 4.83 3.50 21.39
N ILE A 67 5.34 3.95 20.26
CA ILE A 67 5.83 3.10 19.19
C ILE A 67 7.22 2.59 19.55
N ASP A 68 7.47 1.33 19.26
CA ASP A 68 8.78 0.69 19.30
C ASP A 68 9.02 -0.14 18.03
N GLU A 69 10.18 -0.81 17.95
CA GLU A 69 10.54 -1.66 16.81
C GLU A 69 9.59 -2.84 16.56
N ASN A 70 8.84 -3.26 17.60
CA ASN A 70 7.90 -4.37 17.57
C ASN A 70 6.46 -3.94 17.30
N THR A 71 6.20 -2.64 17.18
CA THR A 71 4.86 -2.12 16.96
C THR A 71 4.30 -2.59 15.63
N ILE A 72 3.09 -3.14 15.67
CA ILE A 72 2.36 -3.64 14.50
C ILE A 72 1.39 -2.57 14.02
N PHE A 73 1.33 -2.39 12.71
CA PHE A 73 0.40 -1.49 12.02
C PHE A 73 -0.47 -2.26 11.04
N ALA A 74 -1.73 -1.88 10.94
CA ALA A 74 -2.60 -2.32 9.86
C ALA A 74 -2.21 -1.56 8.59
N ILE A 75 -1.68 -2.27 7.58
CA ILE A 75 -1.16 -1.62 6.36
C ILE A 75 -2.21 -1.47 5.26
N HIS A 76 -3.42 -2.00 5.46
CA HIS A 76 -4.54 -1.85 4.54
C HIS A 76 -4.13 -1.99 3.07
N SER A 77 -4.41 -0.97 2.26
CA SER A 77 -4.19 -1.02 0.81
C SER A 77 -2.74 -1.14 0.38
N MET A 78 -1.75 -0.97 1.28
CA MET A 78 -0.38 -1.38 0.96
C MET A 78 -0.27 -2.90 0.73
N THR A 79 -1.19 -3.71 1.25
CA THR A 79 -1.35 -5.14 0.93
C THR A 79 -1.42 -5.39 -0.59
N LYS A 80 -2.06 -4.47 -1.35
CA LYS A 80 -2.21 -4.60 -2.80
C LYS A 80 -0.89 -4.69 -3.54
N THR A 81 0.11 -3.94 -3.07
CA THR A 81 1.44 -3.94 -3.69
C THR A 81 2.15 -5.28 -3.48
N VAL A 82 1.95 -5.90 -2.32
CA VAL A 82 2.45 -7.26 -2.01
C VAL A 82 1.74 -8.29 -2.90
N THR A 83 0.43 -8.17 -3.06
CA THR A 83 -0.37 -9.05 -3.95
C THR A 83 0.06 -8.89 -5.42
N THR A 84 0.36 -7.67 -5.86
CA THR A 84 0.87 -7.40 -7.20
C THR A 84 2.22 -8.09 -7.41
N VAL A 85 3.17 -7.94 -6.47
CA VAL A 85 4.46 -8.64 -6.52
C VAL A 85 4.27 -10.16 -6.56
N ALA A 86 3.37 -10.71 -5.73
CA ALA A 86 3.06 -12.15 -5.74
C ALA A 86 2.49 -12.63 -7.08
N THR A 87 1.63 -11.82 -7.71
CA THR A 87 1.07 -12.11 -9.03
C THR A 87 2.18 -12.13 -10.08
N MET A 88 3.11 -11.16 -10.02
CA MET A 88 4.22 -11.09 -10.96
C MET A 88 5.23 -12.24 -10.79
N ILE A 89 5.43 -12.77 -9.58
CA ILE A 89 6.22 -14.00 -9.37
C ILE A 89 5.63 -15.18 -10.16
N LEU A 90 4.31 -15.30 -10.23
CA LEU A 90 3.64 -16.34 -11.03
C LEU A 90 3.70 -16.04 -12.53
N HIS A 91 3.67 -14.76 -12.91
CA HIS A 91 3.87 -14.33 -14.29
C HIS A 91 5.29 -14.68 -14.79
N GLU A 92 6.34 -14.42 -14.01
CA GLU A 92 7.71 -14.82 -14.33
C GLU A 92 7.90 -16.34 -14.47
N LYS A 93 7.05 -17.12 -13.79
CA LYS A 93 7.01 -18.59 -13.95
C LYS A 93 6.18 -19.03 -15.17
N GLU A 94 5.73 -18.10 -15.99
CA GLU A 94 4.91 -18.34 -17.20
C GLU A 94 3.60 -19.11 -16.93
N LEU A 95 3.04 -19.03 -15.70
CA LEU A 95 1.80 -19.73 -15.35
C LEU A 95 0.57 -19.06 -15.93
N PHE A 96 0.66 -17.82 -16.35
CA PHE A 96 -0.38 -17.08 -17.07
C PHE A 96 0.25 -15.94 -17.90
N LYS A 97 -0.57 -15.40 -18.83
CA LYS A 97 -0.26 -14.16 -19.53
C LYS A 97 -1.15 -13.03 -19.02
N LEU A 98 -0.65 -11.79 -19.02
CA LEU A 98 -1.41 -10.62 -18.55
C LEU A 98 -2.74 -10.45 -19.30
N GLU A 99 -2.74 -10.74 -20.60
CA GLU A 99 -3.92 -10.66 -21.49
C GLU A 99 -4.83 -11.90 -21.44
N ASP A 100 -4.49 -12.93 -20.66
CA ASP A 100 -5.35 -14.09 -20.51
C ASP A 100 -6.69 -13.69 -19.87
N PRO A 101 -7.82 -14.19 -20.41
CA PRO A 101 -9.10 -14.00 -19.75
C PRO A 101 -9.13 -14.75 -18.42
N LEU A 102 -9.64 -14.09 -17.38
CA LEU A 102 -9.64 -14.62 -16.01
C LEU A 102 -10.36 -15.97 -15.91
N TYR A 103 -11.45 -16.17 -16.67
CA TYR A 103 -12.21 -17.41 -16.66
C TYR A 103 -11.41 -18.65 -17.05
N LYS A 104 -10.28 -18.49 -17.73
CA LYS A 104 -9.37 -19.60 -18.04
C LYS A 104 -8.85 -20.30 -16.77
N TYR A 105 -8.77 -19.59 -15.67
CA TYR A 105 -8.27 -20.05 -14.38
C TYR A 105 -9.35 -20.07 -13.30
N LEU A 106 -10.30 -19.15 -13.38
CA LEU A 106 -11.44 -18.99 -12.47
C LEU A 106 -12.74 -19.04 -13.30
N PRO A 107 -13.27 -20.26 -13.60
CA PRO A 107 -14.39 -20.44 -14.51
C PRO A 107 -15.67 -19.69 -14.14
N GLU A 108 -15.84 -19.35 -12.86
CA GLU A 108 -16.95 -18.54 -12.37
C GLU A 108 -17.06 -17.15 -13.04
N PHE A 109 -15.96 -16.65 -13.64
CA PHE A 109 -15.93 -15.37 -14.37
C PHE A 109 -16.20 -15.48 -15.87
N GLU A 110 -16.66 -16.66 -16.38
CA GLU A 110 -16.92 -16.83 -17.81
C GLU A 110 -18.13 -16.00 -18.30
N ASN A 111 -19.20 -15.98 -17.51
CA ASN A 111 -20.47 -15.34 -17.90
C ASN A 111 -20.77 -14.08 -17.09
N ILE A 112 -19.78 -13.17 -17.01
CA ILE A 112 -19.89 -11.91 -16.28
C ILE A 112 -20.90 -10.98 -16.94
N LYS A 113 -21.53 -10.13 -16.11
CA LYS A 113 -22.53 -9.15 -16.54
C LYS A 113 -22.03 -7.76 -16.25
N CYS A 114 -22.44 -6.80 -17.09
CA CYS A 114 -22.15 -5.39 -16.97
C CYS A 114 -23.43 -4.60 -16.72
N LYS A 115 -23.35 -3.52 -15.96
CA LYS A 115 -24.46 -2.57 -15.78
C LYS A 115 -24.58 -1.68 -17.02
N GLY A 116 -25.82 -1.55 -17.53
CA GLY A 116 -26.21 -0.54 -18.50
C GLY A 116 -26.99 0.58 -17.80
N THR A 117 -27.49 1.51 -18.57
CA THR A 117 -28.32 2.61 -18.07
C THR A 117 -29.69 2.16 -17.58
N GLU A 118 -30.25 1.10 -18.16
CA GLU A 118 -31.61 0.60 -17.85
C GLU A 118 -31.60 -0.87 -17.42
N GLU A 119 -30.66 -1.64 -17.89
CA GLU A 119 -30.62 -3.10 -17.64
C GLU A 119 -29.19 -3.62 -17.46
N VAL A 120 -29.08 -4.81 -16.85
CA VAL A 120 -27.85 -5.59 -16.76
C VAL A 120 -27.77 -6.48 -17.99
N TYR A 121 -26.62 -6.51 -18.65
CA TYR A 121 -26.39 -7.26 -19.88
C TYR A 121 -25.10 -8.11 -19.80
N PRO A 122 -24.93 -9.17 -20.59
CA PRO A 122 -23.65 -9.89 -20.68
C PRO A 122 -22.55 -8.95 -21.18
N CYS A 123 -21.43 -8.86 -20.46
CA CYS A 123 -20.30 -8.02 -20.88
C CYS A 123 -19.81 -8.46 -22.27
N LYS A 124 -19.41 -7.51 -23.09
CA LYS A 124 -18.87 -7.75 -24.44
C LYS A 124 -17.41 -8.16 -24.40
N ASN A 125 -16.66 -7.62 -23.44
CA ASN A 125 -15.25 -7.89 -23.24
C ASN A 125 -15.07 -8.94 -22.15
N PRO A 126 -14.19 -9.93 -22.33
CA PRO A 126 -13.78 -10.80 -21.23
C PRO A 126 -12.99 -9.99 -20.20
N LEU A 127 -13.17 -10.31 -18.93
CA LEU A 127 -12.32 -9.79 -17.85
C LEU A 127 -10.93 -10.43 -17.96
N LYS A 128 -9.89 -9.65 -18.14
CA LYS A 128 -8.49 -10.08 -18.22
C LYS A 128 -7.77 -9.90 -16.89
N ILE A 129 -6.68 -10.63 -16.70
CA ILE A 129 -5.84 -10.50 -15.49
C ILE A 129 -5.25 -9.09 -15.38
N VAL A 130 -4.82 -8.49 -16.49
CA VAL A 130 -4.32 -7.10 -16.51
C VAL A 130 -5.37 -6.09 -16.06
N ASP A 131 -6.66 -6.34 -16.30
CA ASP A 131 -7.75 -5.45 -15.85
C ASP A 131 -7.86 -5.42 -14.32
N LEU A 132 -7.57 -6.56 -13.65
CA LEU A 132 -7.50 -6.61 -12.20
C LEU A 132 -6.28 -5.85 -11.66
N LEU A 133 -5.10 -6.07 -12.25
CA LEU A 133 -3.85 -5.42 -11.84
C LEU A 133 -3.90 -3.89 -11.97
N THR A 134 -4.66 -3.40 -12.95
CA THR A 134 -4.79 -1.97 -13.28
C THR A 134 -6.05 -1.32 -12.73
N HIS A 135 -6.84 -2.01 -11.91
CA HIS A 135 -8.14 -1.54 -11.41
C HIS A 135 -9.14 -1.15 -12.51
N ARG A 136 -9.16 -1.90 -13.60
CA ARG A 136 -10.05 -1.68 -14.75
C ARG A 136 -11.08 -2.79 -14.93
N SER A 137 -11.34 -3.58 -13.88
CA SER A 137 -12.28 -4.70 -13.93
C SER A 137 -13.75 -4.28 -13.90
N GLY A 138 -14.08 -3.18 -13.24
CA GLY A 138 -15.47 -2.76 -12.95
C GLY A 138 -16.01 -3.28 -11.60
N TYR A 139 -15.26 -4.07 -10.83
CA TYR A 139 -15.65 -4.48 -9.47
C TYR A 139 -15.30 -3.42 -8.44
N VAL A 140 -16.29 -2.97 -7.67
CA VAL A 140 -16.18 -1.89 -6.67
C VAL A 140 -16.22 -2.43 -5.24
N TYR A 141 -15.78 -1.61 -4.27
CA TYR A 141 -15.78 -1.97 -2.84
C TYR A 141 -17.16 -1.94 -2.20
N TYR A 142 -17.99 -0.97 -2.59
CA TYR A 142 -19.25 -0.70 -1.92
C TYR A 142 -20.40 -0.90 -2.86
N LEU A 143 -21.43 -1.59 -2.37
CA LEU A 143 -22.73 -1.65 -3.04
C LEU A 143 -23.39 -0.27 -3.03
N GLU A 144 -24.39 -0.08 -3.88
CA GLU A 144 -25.16 1.16 -3.97
C GLU A 144 -25.78 1.58 -2.62
N ASN A 145 -26.17 0.60 -1.80
CA ASN A 145 -26.67 0.83 -0.45
C ASN A 145 -25.58 1.22 0.56
N GLY A 146 -24.30 1.31 0.16
CA GLY A 146 -23.18 1.65 1.03
C GLY A 146 -22.60 0.50 1.84
N GLU A 147 -23.04 -0.74 1.62
CA GLU A 147 -22.50 -1.94 2.26
C GLU A 147 -21.17 -2.34 1.62
N ASN A 148 -20.16 -2.59 2.44
CA ASN A 148 -18.87 -3.08 1.97
C ASN A 148 -18.97 -4.56 1.57
N TRP A 149 -18.50 -4.87 0.39
CA TRP A 149 -18.57 -6.22 -0.18
C TRP A 149 -17.87 -7.30 0.65
N LEU A 150 -16.70 -6.96 1.22
CA LEU A 150 -15.86 -7.93 1.93
C LEU A 150 -16.37 -8.22 3.34
N THR A 151 -16.92 -7.21 3.99
CA THR A 151 -17.31 -7.30 5.40
C THR A 151 -18.80 -7.45 5.63
N GLY A 152 -19.63 -7.07 4.66
CA GLY A 152 -21.07 -6.94 4.82
C GLY A 152 -21.48 -5.79 5.75
N THR A 153 -20.55 -4.89 6.08
CA THR A 153 -20.77 -3.78 7.02
C THR A 153 -20.99 -2.48 6.26
N HIS A 154 -22.02 -1.73 6.66
CA HIS A 154 -22.28 -0.43 6.05
C HIS A 154 -21.18 0.57 6.46
N ARG A 155 -20.67 1.35 5.49
CA ARG A 155 -19.59 2.34 5.70
C ARG A 155 -19.82 3.32 6.85
N SER A 156 -21.09 3.64 7.18
CA SER A 156 -21.42 4.53 8.30
C SER A 156 -21.16 3.92 9.69
N LEU A 157 -20.91 2.60 9.77
CA LEU A 157 -20.61 1.92 11.04
C LEU A 157 -19.12 1.88 11.37
N TYR A 158 -18.26 2.22 10.40
CA TYR A 158 -16.83 2.32 10.66
C TYR A 158 -16.54 3.52 11.59
N PRO A 159 -15.67 3.41 12.60
CA PRO A 159 -14.83 2.29 12.98
C PRO A 159 -15.40 1.41 14.13
N LYS A 160 -16.70 1.39 14.33
CA LYS A 160 -17.33 0.70 15.48
C LYS A 160 -17.42 -0.83 15.31
N TYR A 161 -17.39 -1.33 14.08
CA TYR A 161 -17.49 -2.76 13.88
C TYR A 161 -16.13 -3.44 14.11
N ILE A 162 -16.19 -4.66 14.57
CA ILE A 162 -15.02 -5.50 14.81
C ILE A 162 -15.17 -6.73 13.94
N ASN A 163 -14.22 -6.91 12.99
CA ASN A 163 -13.95 -8.14 12.29
C ASN A 163 -15.19 -8.92 11.80
N THR A 164 -15.79 -8.44 10.75
CA THR A 164 -16.99 -9.02 10.17
C THR A 164 -16.73 -9.53 8.75
N SER A 165 -15.72 -10.40 8.56
CA SER A 165 -15.55 -10.98 7.23
C SER A 165 -16.84 -11.70 6.81
N ARG A 166 -17.32 -11.35 5.62
CA ARG A 166 -18.50 -11.92 5.00
C ARG A 166 -18.25 -13.34 4.46
N PHE A 167 -17.00 -13.68 4.22
CA PHE A 167 -16.57 -14.91 3.58
C PHE A 167 -15.60 -15.69 4.46
N ASN A 168 -15.65 -17.01 4.39
CA ASN A 168 -14.75 -17.89 5.12
C ASN A 168 -13.43 -18.15 4.38
N ASN A 169 -13.43 -18.03 3.05
CA ASN A 169 -12.27 -18.27 2.19
C ASN A 169 -12.41 -17.51 0.87
N LEU A 170 -11.35 -17.48 0.07
CA LEU A 170 -11.34 -16.78 -1.21
C LEU A 170 -12.14 -17.49 -2.32
N ASP A 171 -12.39 -18.78 -2.21
CA ASP A 171 -13.25 -19.49 -3.16
C ASP A 171 -14.73 -19.06 -3.03
N GLU A 172 -15.24 -18.96 -1.80
CA GLU A 172 -16.59 -18.43 -1.55
C GLU A 172 -16.70 -16.97 -2.04
N PHE A 173 -15.70 -16.16 -1.75
CA PHE A 173 -15.64 -14.78 -2.20
C PHE A 173 -15.66 -14.67 -3.73
N SER A 174 -14.79 -15.41 -4.42
CA SER A 174 -14.66 -15.40 -5.87
C SER A 174 -15.97 -15.77 -6.56
N LYS A 175 -16.62 -16.84 -6.13
CA LYS A 175 -17.92 -17.27 -6.66
C LYS A 175 -19.03 -16.26 -6.41
N ALA A 176 -19.02 -15.60 -5.26
CA ALA A 176 -20.02 -14.60 -4.93
C ALA A 176 -19.82 -13.29 -5.74
N VAL A 177 -18.57 -12.81 -5.86
CA VAL A 177 -18.28 -11.58 -6.60
C VAL A 177 -18.51 -11.73 -8.09
N ALA A 178 -18.23 -12.91 -8.66
CA ALA A 178 -18.49 -13.21 -10.08
C ALA A 178 -19.98 -13.11 -10.47
N GLN A 179 -20.91 -13.22 -9.52
CA GLN A 179 -22.35 -13.04 -9.76
C GLN A 179 -22.79 -11.57 -9.78
N GLN A 180 -21.91 -10.66 -9.38
CA GLN A 180 -22.25 -9.23 -9.35
C GLN A 180 -21.99 -8.60 -10.72
N PRO A 181 -22.89 -7.71 -11.19
CA PRO A 181 -22.61 -6.99 -12.40
C PRO A 181 -21.49 -5.98 -12.19
N LEU A 182 -20.62 -5.88 -13.17
CA LEU A 182 -19.56 -4.87 -13.24
C LEU A 182 -20.17 -3.48 -13.51
N GLU A 183 -19.58 -2.44 -12.96
CA GLU A 183 -20.04 -1.07 -13.17
C GLU A 183 -19.83 -0.60 -14.63
N PHE A 184 -18.92 -1.22 -15.36
CA PHE A 184 -18.60 -0.92 -16.76
C PHE A 184 -17.92 -2.13 -17.43
N GLU A 185 -17.77 -2.07 -18.74
CA GLU A 185 -17.05 -3.08 -19.53
C GLU A 185 -15.58 -3.19 -19.07
N PRO A 186 -15.06 -4.42 -18.82
CA PRO A 186 -13.66 -4.61 -18.44
C PRO A 186 -12.69 -3.91 -19.38
N GLY A 187 -11.68 -3.29 -18.82
CA GLY A 187 -10.62 -2.61 -19.54
C GLY A 187 -10.96 -1.20 -20.03
N THR A 188 -12.19 -0.70 -19.83
CA THR A 188 -12.62 0.60 -20.40
C THR A 188 -12.42 1.79 -19.49
N MET A 189 -12.53 1.61 -18.19
CA MET A 189 -12.39 2.70 -17.20
C MET A 189 -11.61 2.23 -15.99
N TYR A 190 -11.05 3.17 -15.23
CA TYR A 190 -10.44 2.92 -13.94
C TYR A 190 -11.49 3.03 -12.83
N SER A 191 -11.53 2.04 -11.93
CA SER A 191 -12.27 2.13 -10.67
C SER A 191 -11.59 1.32 -9.57
N TYR A 192 -11.14 2.03 -8.55
CA TYR A 192 -10.51 1.39 -7.40
C TYR A 192 -11.48 0.48 -6.66
N GLY A 193 -11.13 -0.81 -6.52
CA GLY A 193 -12.07 -1.80 -5.97
C GLY A 193 -11.44 -3.14 -5.57
N LEU A 194 -12.21 -4.22 -5.67
CA LEU A 194 -11.93 -5.55 -5.13
C LEU A 194 -10.83 -6.34 -5.88
N ASN A 195 -10.20 -5.75 -6.86
CA ASN A 195 -9.33 -6.41 -7.84
C ASN A 195 -8.27 -7.34 -7.21
N GLN A 196 -7.53 -6.86 -6.22
CA GLN A 196 -6.46 -7.65 -5.60
C GLN A 196 -6.98 -8.76 -4.69
N ALA A 197 -8.20 -8.66 -4.20
CA ALA A 197 -8.84 -9.78 -3.51
C ALA A 197 -9.13 -10.94 -4.48
N ILE A 198 -9.55 -10.62 -5.73
CA ILE A 198 -9.73 -11.60 -6.80
C ILE A 198 -8.37 -12.18 -7.23
N LEU A 199 -7.33 -11.35 -7.35
CA LEU A 199 -5.97 -11.83 -7.62
C LEU A 199 -5.45 -12.77 -6.53
N GLY A 200 -5.81 -12.56 -5.27
CA GLY A 200 -5.51 -13.51 -4.19
C GLY A 200 -6.05 -14.92 -4.50
N ARG A 201 -7.29 -15.02 -5.01
CA ARG A 201 -7.86 -16.32 -5.43
C ARG A 201 -7.14 -16.89 -6.65
N LEU A 202 -6.77 -16.04 -7.62
CA LEU A 202 -6.00 -16.48 -8.79
C LEU A 202 -4.64 -17.06 -8.36
N ILE A 203 -3.97 -16.44 -7.39
CA ILE A 203 -2.70 -16.94 -6.83
C ILE A 203 -2.91 -18.33 -6.20
N GLU A 204 -3.99 -18.55 -5.43
CA GLU A 204 -4.30 -19.88 -4.86
C GLU A 204 -4.44 -20.95 -5.94
N VAL A 205 -5.18 -20.66 -7.00
CA VAL A 205 -5.45 -21.63 -8.08
C VAL A 205 -4.17 -21.93 -8.86
N LEU A 206 -3.37 -20.92 -9.19
CA LEU A 206 -2.14 -21.11 -9.97
C LEU A 206 -1.03 -21.77 -9.19
N SER A 207 -0.93 -21.50 -7.88
CA SER A 207 0.15 -22.03 -7.05
C SER A 207 -0.19 -23.37 -6.38
N GLY A 208 -1.47 -23.65 -6.18
CA GLY A 208 -1.93 -24.79 -5.37
C GLY A 208 -1.74 -24.61 -3.86
N GLN A 209 -1.34 -23.41 -3.41
CA GLN A 209 -1.16 -23.03 -2.01
C GLN A 209 -2.28 -22.08 -1.57
N SER A 210 -2.53 -21.95 -0.26
CA SER A 210 -3.33 -20.83 0.21
C SER A 210 -2.63 -19.52 -0.12
N PHE A 211 -3.38 -18.44 -0.29
CA PHE A 211 -2.80 -17.13 -0.62
C PHE A 211 -1.74 -16.68 0.40
N TYR A 212 -2.00 -16.85 1.69
CA TYR A 212 -1.04 -16.49 2.72
C TYR A 212 0.23 -17.35 2.70
N GLU A 213 0.11 -18.66 2.54
CA GLU A 213 1.28 -19.56 2.42
C GLU A 213 2.13 -19.18 1.21
N PHE A 214 1.50 -18.85 0.07
CA PHE A 214 2.25 -18.38 -1.10
C PHE A 214 3.03 -17.08 -0.82
N LEU A 215 2.39 -16.08 -0.18
CA LEU A 215 3.08 -14.85 0.22
C LEU A 215 4.23 -15.13 1.18
N LYS A 216 4.00 -15.99 2.15
CA LYS A 216 5.00 -16.38 3.16
C LYS A 216 6.23 -17.00 2.51
N ASP A 217 6.04 -18.04 1.71
CA ASP A 217 7.14 -18.81 1.11
C ASP A 217 7.91 -18.02 0.04
N ASN A 218 7.23 -17.17 -0.72
CA ASN A 218 7.82 -16.50 -1.89
C ASN A 218 8.27 -15.07 -1.63
N ILE A 219 7.76 -14.41 -0.57
CA ILE A 219 8.08 -13.01 -0.25
C ILE A 219 8.55 -12.90 1.20
N PHE A 220 7.71 -13.24 2.19
CA PHE A 220 7.97 -12.87 3.58
C PHE A 220 9.19 -13.61 4.15
N ASP A 221 9.28 -14.92 4.01
CA ASP A 221 10.40 -15.70 4.52
C ASP A 221 11.72 -15.32 3.81
N LYS A 222 11.66 -15.04 2.50
CA LYS A 222 12.84 -14.63 1.74
C LYS A 222 13.36 -13.25 2.14
N LEU A 223 12.47 -12.34 2.50
CA LEU A 223 12.82 -11.00 2.97
C LEU A 223 13.02 -10.95 4.50
N GLY A 224 12.69 -12.00 5.23
CA GLY A 224 12.72 -12.02 6.69
C GLY A 224 11.65 -11.12 7.32
N MET A 225 10.45 -11.05 6.71
CA MET A 225 9.29 -10.26 7.16
C MET A 225 8.42 -11.10 8.12
N ASN A 226 8.90 -11.35 9.32
CA ASN A 226 8.33 -12.33 10.25
C ASN A 226 7.02 -11.86 10.92
N ASP A 227 6.79 -10.57 10.98
CA ASP A 227 5.61 -9.94 11.58
C ASP A 227 4.56 -9.48 10.54
N THR A 228 4.81 -9.77 9.26
CA THR A 228 3.85 -9.46 8.19
C THR A 228 2.90 -10.63 7.97
N LYS A 229 1.61 -10.43 8.28
CA LYS A 229 0.62 -11.51 8.30
C LYS A 229 -0.82 -11.00 8.24
N PHE A 230 -1.78 -11.92 8.06
CA PHE A 230 -3.21 -11.62 8.10
C PHE A 230 -3.83 -11.83 9.49
N HIS A 231 -3.15 -12.50 10.39
CA HIS A 231 -3.69 -12.88 11.70
C HIS A 231 -2.77 -12.46 12.83
N LEU A 232 -3.38 -11.95 13.88
CA LEU A 232 -2.69 -11.65 15.13
C LEU A 232 -3.16 -12.64 16.21
N SER A 233 -2.23 -13.32 16.84
CA SER A 233 -2.49 -14.00 18.11
C SER A 233 -2.88 -12.98 19.18
N GLU A 234 -3.43 -13.44 20.29
CA GLU A 234 -3.85 -12.56 21.37
C GLU A 234 -2.68 -11.73 21.94
N ASN A 235 -1.51 -12.34 22.06
CA ASN A 235 -0.28 -11.65 22.47
C ASN A 235 0.17 -10.59 21.48
N GLU A 236 0.09 -10.88 20.19
CA GLU A 236 0.47 -9.94 19.13
C GLU A 236 -0.48 -8.76 19.01
N ARG A 237 -1.76 -8.92 19.37
CA ARG A 237 -2.72 -7.80 19.40
C ARG A 237 -2.32 -6.71 20.39
N SER A 238 -1.61 -7.06 21.46
CA SER A 238 -1.07 -6.05 22.37
C SER A 238 -0.04 -5.14 21.73
N ARG A 239 0.59 -5.59 20.63
CA ARG A 239 1.57 -4.85 19.83
C ARG A 239 0.92 -3.97 18.75
N LEU A 240 -0.37 -4.18 18.43
CA LEU A 240 -1.08 -3.39 17.44
C LEU A 240 -1.26 -1.95 17.96
N GLN A 241 -0.84 -0.97 17.15
CA GLN A 241 -1.01 0.43 17.49
C GLN A 241 -2.50 0.78 17.67
N PRO A 242 -2.91 1.52 18.73
CA PRO A 242 -4.27 2.04 18.85
C PRO A 242 -4.64 2.91 17.65
N LEU A 243 -5.89 2.83 17.21
CA LEU A 243 -6.39 3.67 16.14
C LEU A 243 -6.69 5.08 16.66
N ARG A 244 -5.98 6.09 16.15
CA ARG A 244 -6.34 7.49 16.32
C ARG A 244 -7.57 7.78 15.46
N VAL A 245 -8.64 8.21 16.07
CA VAL A 245 -9.88 8.56 15.38
C VAL A 245 -10.06 10.06 15.45
N ASN A 246 -10.12 10.72 14.30
CA ASN A 246 -10.39 12.15 14.14
C ASN A 246 -11.37 12.33 12.98
N ILE A 247 -12.59 11.83 13.15
CA ILE A 247 -13.61 11.92 12.11
C ILE A 247 -14.31 13.27 12.24
N LYS A 248 -14.10 14.13 11.24
CA LYS A 248 -14.73 15.46 11.15
C LYS A 248 -16.17 15.35 10.64
N PRO A 249 -17.07 16.31 11.00
CA PRO A 249 -18.48 16.29 10.59
C PRO A 249 -18.76 16.19 9.10
N ASN A 250 -17.81 16.61 8.26
CA ASN A 250 -17.93 16.60 6.79
C ASN A 250 -17.18 15.45 6.10
N SER A 251 -16.67 14.48 6.87
CA SER A 251 -16.02 13.31 6.31
C SER A 251 -16.99 12.46 5.51
N VAL A 252 -16.51 11.82 4.45
CA VAL A 252 -17.26 10.79 3.70
C VAL A 252 -17.68 9.61 4.58
N PHE A 253 -17.02 9.43 5.75
CA PHE A 253 -17.33 8.41 6.74
C PHE A 253 -18.29 8.90 7.83
N ASN A 254 -18.49 10.21 7.94
CA ASN A 254 -19.37 10.79 8.93
C ASN A 254 -20.72 11.11 8.31
N GLN A 255 -21.52 10.10 8.13
CA GLN A 255 -22.87 10.35 7.64
C GLN A 255 -23.89 10.60 8.75
N THR A 256 -23.55 10.91 9.97
CA THR A 256 -24.59 11.43 10.88
C THR A 256 -24.27 11.41 12.38
N GLU A 257 -23.43 10.51 12.92
CA GLU A 257 -23.48 10.29 14.38
C GLU A 257 -22.11 10.23 15.10
N TYR A 258 -20.99 10.40 14.37
CA TYR A 258 -19.68 10.15 14.97
C TYR A 258 -18.80 11.38 15.05
N ASN A 259 -18.99 12.18 16.09
CA ASN A 259 -17.93 13.02 16.65
C ASN A 259 -17.01 12.12 17.50
N LEU A 260 -16.27 11.22 16.85
CA LEU A 260 -15.27 10.42 17.54
C LEU A 260 -13.91 11.13 17.40
N ASP A 261 -13.48 11.74 18.48
CA ASP A 261 -12.12 12.21 18.66
C ASP A 261 -11.47 11.40 19.80
N GLY A 262 -10.40 10.68 19.50
CA GLY A 262 -9.73 9.87 20.51
C GLY A 262 -9.03 8.62 19.94
N TYR A 263 -8.87 7.63 20.82
CA TYR A 263 -8.17 6.38 20.48
C TYR A 263 -9.05 5.18 20.76
N THR A 264 -8.92 4.15 19.94
CA THR A 264 -9.61 2.88 20.12
C THR A 264 -8.67 1.71 19.78
N ALA A 265 -8.82 0.62 20.51
CA ALA A 265 -8.18 -0.66 20.21
C ALA A 265 -9.01 -1.52 19.25
N ALA A 266 -10.09 -0.98 18.67
CA ALA A 266 -10.93 -1.73 17.74
C ALA A 266 -10.12 -2.29 16.59
N LEU A 267 -10.38 -3.52 16.24
CA LEU A 267 -9.87 -4.14 15.03
C LEU A 267 -10.76 -3.71 13.85
N ASP A 268 -10.15 -3.61 12.68
CA ASP A 268 -10.89 -3.36 11.46
C ASP A 268 -11.71 -4.57 11.06
N GLY A 269 -12.67 -4.38 10.16
CA GLY A 269 -13.56 -5.43 9.67
C GLY A 269 -12.89 -6.48 8.79
N TYR A 270 -11.59 -6.36 8.55
CA TYR A 270 -10.79 -7.35 7.84
C TYR A 270 -10.14 -8.32 8.84
N SER A 271 -9.76 -9.46 8.39
CA SER A 271 -9.51 -10.69 9.14
C SER A 271 -8.31 -10.69 10.07
N TYR A 272 -8.28 -9.92 11.10
CA TYR A 272 -7.23 -10.07 12.14
C TYR A 272 -7.56 -11.15 13.18
N LEU A 273 -8.70 -11.84 13.06
CA LEU A 273 -9.00 -13.01 13.89
C LEU A 273 -8.36 -14.27 13.32
N TYR A 274 -7.82 -15.06 14.21
CA TYR A 274 -7.01 -16.25 13.89
C TYR A 274 -7.71 -17.28 12.97
N ASN A 275 -9.02 -17.34 12.96
CA ASN A 275 -9.78 -18.36 12.23
C ASN A 275 -10.29 -17.93 10.86
N ASN A 276 -10.10 -16.68 10.45
CA ASN A 276 -10.58 -16.25 9.15
C ASN A 276 -9.59 -16.67 8.05
N LYS A 277 -10.07 -17.40 7.06
CA LYS A 277 -9.29 -17.88 5.91
C LYS A 277 -9.52 -17.06 4.63
N ALA A 278 -10.40 -16.07 4.66
CA ALA A 278 -10.57 -15.14 3.57
C ALA A 278 -9.48 -14.03 3.66
N HIS A 279 -8.31 -14.35 3.17
CA HIS A 279 -7.16 -13.45 3.15
C HIS A 279 -7.25 -12.52 1.94
N PHE A 280 -7.89 -11.35 2.12
CA PHE A 280 -8.09 -10.42 1.02
C PHE A 280 -6.79 -9.72 0.62
N GLY A 281 -6.37 -9.94 -0.63
CA GLY A 281 -5.16 -9.33 -1.20
C GLY A 281 -5.22 -7.81 -1.37
N GLY A 282 -6.35 -7.19 -1.04
CA GLY A 282 -6.56 -5.75 -1.13
C GLY A 282 -6.26 -4.96 0.15
N GLU A 283 -6.34 -5.58 1.37
CA GLU A 283 -6.34 -4.80 2.62
C GLU A 283 -6.02 -5.54 3.90
N GLY A 284 -5.81 -6.83 3.90
CA GLY A 284 -5.84 -7.66 5.12
C GLY A 284 -4.54 -7.76 5.91
N LEU A 285 -3.40 -7.33 5.37
CA LEU A 285 -2.11 -7.48 6.04
C LEU A 285 -1.91 -6.48 7.17
N VAL A 286 -1.24 -6.96 8.22
CA VAL A 286 -0.51 -6.13 9.18
C VAL A 286 0.98 -6.30 8.96
N SER A 287 1.78 -5.31 9.40
CA SER A 287 3.24 -5.34 9.30
C SER A 287 3.88 -4.45 10.35
N THR A 288 5.21 -4.52 10.48
CA THR A 288 6.03 -3.58 11.25
C THR A 288 6.82 -2.67 10.32
N MET A 289 7.36 -1.56 10.87
CA MET A 289 8.30 -0.69 10.15
C MET A 289 9.51 -1.49 9.65
N SER A 290 10.05 -2.37 10.47
CA SER A 290 11.19 -3.21 10.11
C SER A 290 10.89 -4.14 8.93
N ASP A 291 9.75 -4.80 8.94
CA ASP A 291 9.40 -5.76 7.89
C ASP A 291 9.12 -5.06 6.56
N PHE A 292 8.23 -4.04 6.58
CA PHE A 292 7.86 -3.39 5.33
C PHE A 292 9.00 -2.57 4.71
N SER A 293 9.98 -2.11 5.51
CA SER A 293 11.20 -1.49 4.96
C SER A 293 12.04 -2.46 4.12
N LYS A 294 12.06 -3.76 4.45
CA LYS A 294 12.73 -4.79 3.62
C LYS A 294 12.03 -4.98 2.26
N PHE A 295 10.69 -4.85 2.25
CA PHE A 295 9.92 -4.86 1.00
C PHE A 295 10.22 -3.62 0.15
N CYS A 296 10.31 -2.43 0.75
CA CYS A 296 10.72 -1.21 0.06
C CYS A 296 12.16 -1.30 -0.45
N GLU A 297 13.08 -1.87 0.34
CA GLU A 297 14.48 -2.08 -0.06
C GLU A 297 14.58 -3.01 -1.26
N MET A 298 13.81 -4.09 -1.29
CA MET A 298 13.71 -4.98 -2.45
C MET A 298 13.25 -4.21 -3.70
N LEU A 299 12.24 -3.35 -3.57
CA LEU A 299 11.72 -2.58 -4.70
C LEU A 299 12.71 -1.53 -5.23
N VAL A 300 13.38 -0.78 -4.35
CA VAL A 300 14.35 0.25 -4.76
C VAL A 300 15.63 -0.33 -5.37
N ASN A 301 15.88 -1.62 -5.12
CA ASN A 301 16.98 -2.38 -5.67
C ASN A 301 16.55 -3.30 -6.83
N ASP A 302 15.54 -2.91 -7.61
CA ASP A 302 15.10 -3.61 -8.81
C ASP A 302 14.79 -5.10 -8.58
N GLY A 303 14.12 -5.41 -7.47
CA GLY A 303 13.70 -6.76 -7.09
C GLY A 303 14.75 -7.58 -6.34
N VAL A 304 15.91 -7.01 -6.03
CA VAL A 304 17.00 -7.67 -5.29
C VAL A 304 16.93 -7.36 -3.80
N TYR A 305 17.15 -8.36 -2.97
CA TYR A 305 17.31 -8.21 -1.53
C TYR A 305 18.39 -9.14 -1.00
N GLY A 306 19.39 -8.60 -0.31
CA GLY A 306 20.56 -9.35 0.12
C GLY A 306 21.25 -10.05 -1.05
N ASN A 307 21.43 -11.36 -0.95
CA ASN A 307 22.02 -12.18 -2.02
C ASN A 307 20.97 -12.84 -2.93
N GLY A 308 19.68 -12.49 -2.77
CA GLY A 308 18.57 -13.09 -3.50
C GLY A 308 17.84 -12.10 -4.41
N ARG A 309 16.87 -12.62 -5.16
CA ARG A 309 15.99 -11.85 -6.01
C ARG A 309 14.55 -12.33 -5.82
N ILE A 310 13.62 -11.39 -5.68
CA ILE A 310 12.17 -11.65 -5.59
C ILE A 310 11.53 -11.51 -6.97
N LEU A 311 11.87 -10.44 -7.68
CA LEU A 311 11.41 -10.14 -9.05
C LEU A 311 12.57 -9.71 -9.95
N THR A 312 12.40 -9.85 -11.24
CA THR A 312 13.28 -9.22 -12.24
C THR A 312 13.01 -7.71 -12.33
N SER A 313 13.99 -6.94 -12.81
CA SER A 313 13.78 -5.52 -13.11
C SER A 313 12.71 -5.33 -14.18
N GLU A 314 12.62 -6.22 -15.17
CA GLU A 314 11.58 -6.21 -16.20
C GLU A 314 10.17 -6.29 -15.59
N SER A 315 9.98 -7.14 -14.59
CA SER A 315 8.68 -7.20 -13.87
C SER A 315 8.35 -5.90 -13.14
N ILE A 316 9.34 -5.21 -12.57
CA ILE A 316 9.14 -3.90 -11.96
C ILE A 316 8.78 -2.86 -13.02
N ASP A 317 9.46 -2.86 -14.17
CA ASP A 317 9.14 -1.98 -15.30
C ASP A 317 7.70 -2.20 -15.79
N ILE A 318 7.27 -3.46 -15.91
CA ILE A 318 5.90 -3.81 -16.27
C ILE A 318 4.91 -3.30 -15.22
N MET A 319 5.18 -3.50 -13.92
CA MET A 319 4.29 -3.06 -12.84
C MET A 319 4.15 -1.53 -12.78
N THR A 320 5.18 -0.80 -13.16
CA THR A 320 5.22 0.66 -13.13
C THR A 320 4.94 1.32 -14.48
N ALA A 321 4.66 0.54 -15.54
CA ALA A 321 4.27 1.07 -16.84
C ALA A 321 2.93 1.82 -16.77
N LYS A 322 2.68 2.71 -17.73
CA LYS A 322 1.47 3.53 -17.81
C LYS A 322 0.29 2.74 -18.36
N TYR A 323 -0.68 2.47 -17.53
CA TYR A 323 -1.94 1.80 -17.91
C TYR A 323 -3.16 2.70 -17.87
N THR A 324 -3.12 3.79 -17.11
CA THR A 324 -4.17 4.81 -17.07
C THR A 324 -3.62 6.13 -17.56
N ASN A 325 -4.52 7.06 -17.88
CA ASN A 325 -4.11 8.45 -18.07
C ASN A 325 -3.77 9.08 -16.72
N GLY A 326 -2.93 10.12 -16.75
CA GLY A 326 -2.64 10.91 -15.56
C GLY A 326 -3.88 11.65 -15.07
N TYR A 327 -3.94 11.90 -13.77
CA TYR A 327 -5.02 12.70 -13.19
C TYR A 327 -4.85 14.21 -13.50
N PRO A 328 -5.91 14.99 -13.67
CA PRO A 328 -7.31 14.55 -13.74
C PRO A 328 -7.71 14.12 -15.17
N ASP A 329 -8.25 12.93 -15.31
CA ASP A 329 -8.92 12.52 -16.53
C ASP A 329 -10.45 12.53 -16.31
N PRO A 330 -11.20 13.38 -16.97
CA PRO A 330 -12.66 13.44 -16.82
C PRO A 330 -13.37 12.16 -17.30
N ASN A 331 -12.68 11.31 -18.05
CA ASN A 331 -13.22 10.05 -18.57
C ASN A 331 -12.89 8.85 -17.68
N GLU A 332 -12.06 9.04 -16.65
CA GLU A 332 -11.70 7.99 -15.69
C GLU A 332 -12.11 8.39 -14.25
N PRO A 333 -13.40 8.39 -13.93
CA PRO A 333 -13.88 8.68 -12.59
C PRO A 333 -13.32 7.64 -11.62
N GLY A 334 -12.87 8.07 -10.46
CA GLY A 334 -12.27 7.19 -9.44
C GLY A 334 -10.74 7.22 -9.34
N VAL A 335 -10.06 7.96 -10.20
CA VAL A 335 -8.68 8.38 -9.97
C VAL A 335 -8.68 9.47 -8.90
N PHE A 336 -7.80 9.35 -7.91
CA PHE A 336 -7.77 10.25 -6.76
C PHE A 336 -7.32 11.66 -7.15
N PRO A 337 -8.07 12.73 -6.79
CA PRO A 337 -7.74 14.12 -7.14
C PRO A 337 -6.33 14.55 -6.71
N ASP A 338 -5.85 14.00 -5.59
CA ASP A 338 -4.57 14.35 -4.98
C ASP A 338 -3.36 13.68 -5.64
N LEU A 339 -3.58 12.94 -6.73
CA LEU A 339 -2.53 12.32 -7.54
C LEU A 339 -2.24 13.10 -8.84
N ALA A 340 -2.34 14.42 -8.80
CA ALA A 340 -1.97 15.28 -9.92
C ALA A 340 -0.48 15.05 -10.30
N GLY A 341 -0.23 14.81 -11.59
CA GLY A 341 1.12 14.47 -12.08
C GLY A 341 1.50 12.99 -12.00
N TYR A 342 0.56 12.13 -11.61
CA TYR A 342 0.74 10.68 -11.56
C TYR A 342 -0.16 9.94 -12.54
N TYR A 343 0.25 8.76 -12.92
CA TYR A 343 -0.59 7.73 -13.54
C TYR A 343 -0.62 6.47 -12.66
N ILE A 344 -1.47 5.52 -13.00
CA ILE A 344 -1.55 4.23 -12.29
C ILE A 344 -0.97 3.12 -13.18
N GLY A 345 0.00 2.40 -12.62
CA GLY A 345 0.52 1.13 -13.12
C GLY A 345 -0.28 -0.07 -12.58
N PHE A 346 0.39 -1.15 -12.22
CA PHE A 346 -0.24 -2.26 -11.50
C PHE A 346 -0.40 -1.89 -10.02
N THR A 347 -1.51 -1.24 -9.69
CA THR A 347 -1.80 -0.67 -8.36
C THR A 347 -0.95 0.55 -7.98
N PHE A 348 0.32 0.61 -8.36
CA PHE A 348 1.19 1.73 -7.99
C PHE A 348 0.77 3.05 -8.65
N SER A 349 0.76 4.14 -7.88
CA SER A 349 0.81 5.49 -8.43
C SER A 349 2.25 5.80 -8.84
N VAL A 350 2.45 6.25 -10.07
CA VAL A 350 3.77 6.49 -10.67
C VAL A 350 3.87 7.94 -11.12
N LEU A 351 4.91 8.64 -10.71
CA LEU A 351 5.12 10.05 -10.99
C LEU A 351 5.53 10.26 -12.45
N GLU A 352 4.67 10.93 -13.21
CA GLU A 352 4.89 11.29 -14.64
C GLU A 352 5.36 12.75 -14.78
N ASN A 353 4.93 13.63 -13.88
CA ASN A 353 5.22 15.06 -13.98
C ASN A 353 5.70 15.64 -12.64
N PRO A 354 7.02 15.60 -12.35
CA PRO A 354 7.58 16.14 -11.12
C PRO A 354 7.30 17.65 -10.89
N ALA A 355 7.11 18.42 -11.96
CA ALA A 355 6.82 19.84 -11.84
C ALA A 355 5.39 20.11 -11.31
N VAL A 356 4.44 19.21 -11.60
CA VAL A 356 3.07 19.27 -11.06
C VAL A 356 3.03 18.75 -9.63
N ASP A 357 3.73 17.66 -9.35
CA ASP A 357 3.84 17.08 -8.00
C ASP A 357 4.50 18.06 -7.01
N GLY A 358 5.58 18.72 -7.41
CA GLY A 358 6.25 19.78 -6.64
C GLY A 358 6.89 19.32 -5.33
N THR A 359 7.04 18.02 -5.10
CA THR A 359 7.66 17.49 -3.87
C THR A 359 9.17 17.35 -3.96
N GLY A 360 9.73 17.31 -5.19
CA GLY A 360 11.13 17.08 -5.46
C GLY A 360 11.49 15.62 -5.72
N ALA A 361 10.52 14.71 -5.72
CA ALA A 361 10.73 13.31 -6.10
C ALA A 361 11.10 13.18 -7.57
N GLY A 362 11.95 12.19 -7.90
CA GLY A 362 12.40 11.91 -9.26
C GLY A 362 11.29 11.37 -10.17
N LEU A 363 11.46 11.55 -11.47
CA LEU A 363 10.56 10.98 -12.48
C LEU A 363 10.49 9.45 -12.32
N GLY A 364 9.30 8.88 -12.45
CA GLY A 364 9.10 7.46 -12.28
C GLY A 364 9.04 7.02 -10.81
N SER A 365 9.11 7.93 -9.84
CA SER A 365 8.85 7.58 -8.43
C SER A 365 7.48 6.94 -8.28
N TYR A 366 7.40 5.81 -7.57
CA TYR A 366 6.17 5.06 -7.43
C TYR A 366 5.92 4.63 -5.98
N GLY A 367 4.67 4.36 -5.64
CA GLY A 367 4.31 3.94 -4.29
C GLY A 367 2.83 3.71 -4.12
N TRP A 368 2.44 3.50 -2.86
CA TRP A 368 1.03 3.37 -2.47
C TRP A 368 0.81 3.75 -1.02
N SER A 369 -0.47 3.74 -0.62
CA SER A 369 -0.87 4.13 0.73
C SER A 369 -1.88 3.15 1.31
N GLY A 370 -1.92 3.05 2.64
CA GLY A 370 -2.90 2.32 3.40
C GLY A 370 -3.87 3.26 4.12
N TYR A 371 -5.11 2.81 4.27
CA TYR A 371 -6.24 3.62 4.73
C TYR A 371 -6.03 4.29 6.11
N HIS A 372 -5.20 3.72 6.99
CA HIS A 372 -4.87 4.31 8.28
C HIS A 372 -3.62 5.20 8.28
N ASN A 373 -3.33 5.83 7.13
CA ASN A 373 -2.15 6.68 6.95
C ASN A 373 -0.84 5.91 7.16
N THR A 374 -0.72 4.79 6.46
CA THR A 374 0.56 4.17 6.16
C THR A 374 0.91 4.50 4.72
N HIS A 375 2.14 4.92 4.45
CA HIS A 375 2.54 5.43 3.14
C HIS A 375 3.94 4.97 2.81
N PHE A 376 4.19 4.61 1.55
CA PHE A 376 5.54 4.43 1.06
C PHE A 376 5.69 4.96 -0.37
N TRP A 377 6.91 5.33 -0.71
CA TRP A 377 7.31 5.60 -2.07
C TRP A 377 8.71 5.08 -2.33
N ILE A 378 8.96 4.75 -3.58
CA ILE A 378 10.24 4.35 -4.15
C ILE A 378 10.60 5.38 -5.20
N ASP A 379 11.77 5.92 -5.15
CA ASP A 379 12.36 6.80 -6.15
C ASP A 379 13.57 6.09 -6.75
N PRO A 380 13.39 5.39 -7.89
CA PRO A 380 14.45 4.59 -8.48
C PRO A 380 15.59 5.47 -9.05
N GLU A 381 15.27 6.68 -9.53
CA GLU A 381 16.25 7.62 -10.06
C GLU A 381 17.25 8.05 -8.98
N ASN A 382 16.78 8.35 -7.79
CA ASN A 382 17.58 8.84 -6.68
C ASN A 382 18.00 7.75 -5.68
N LYS A 383 17.63 6.47 -5.94
CA LYS A 383 17.85 5.33 -5.02
C LYS A 383 17.33 5.59 -3.61
N ILE A 384 16.12 6.14 -3.52
CA ILE A 384 15.46 6.51 -2.26
C ILE A 384 14.20 5.66 -2.07
N TYR A 385 13.93 5.26 -0.84
CA TYR A 385 12.57 5.01 -0.41
C TYR A 385 12.24 5.75 0.87
N GLY A 386 10.97 6.17 0.99
CA GLY A 386 10.40 6.63 2.25
C GLY A 386 9.27 5.70 2.68
N LEU A 387 9.22 5.41 3.98
CA LEU A 387 8.18 4.59 4.59
C LEU A 387 7.68 5.28 5.86
N PHE A 388 6.39 5.57 5.90
CA PHE A 388 5.71 6.17 7.05
C PHE A 388 4.63 5.23 7.56
N MET A 389 4.58 5.06 8.88
CA MET A 389 3.54 4.27 9.53
C MET A 389 2.90 5.04 10.68
N SER A 390 1.58 5.05 10.68
CA SER A 390 0.71 5.45 11.76
C SER A 390 -0.53 4.54 11.78
N ARG A 391 -1.42 4.71 12.72
CA ARG A 391 -2.75 4.13 12.68
C ARG A 391 -3.76 5.21 13.03
N ALA A 392 -4.18 5.95 12.00
CA ALA A 392 -5.02 7.14 12.14
C ALA A 392 -6.10 7.23 11.04
N ILE A 393 -7.27 7.65 11.40
CA ILE A 393 -8.36 8.09 10.53
C ILE A 393 -8.59 9.60 10.80
N GLU A 394 -8.77 10.45 9.82
CA GLU A 394 -9.04 10.19 8.40
C GLU A 394 -7.76 9.99 7.58
N PHE A 395 -7.95 9.38 6.40
CA PHE A 395 -6.88 9.29 5.41
C PHE A 395 -6.53 10.68 4.86
N ASP A 396 -5.23 10.99 4.77
CA ASP A 396 -4.75 12.31 4.37
C ASP A 396 -3.57 12.22 3.39
N PHE A 397 -3.83 12.58 2.13
CA PHE A 397 -2.80 12.64 1.07
C PHE A 397 -1.73 13.70 1.31
N SER A 398 -1.97 14.69 2.17
CA SER A 398 -0.96 15.70 2.50
C SER A 398 0.24 15.12 3.26
N ILE A 399 0.05 13.96 3.93
CA ILE A 399 1.12 13.30 4.69
C ILE A 399 2.26 12.84 3.76
N PRO A 400 2.03 11.97 2.75
CA PRO A 400 3.12 11.54 1.88
C PRO A 400 3.71 12.70 1.06
N ALA A 401 2.90 13.68 0.64
CA ALA A 401 3.39 14.86 -0.07
C ALA A 401 4.30 15.70 0.81
N GLY A 402 3.91 15.97 2.08
CA GLY A 402 4.69 16.73 3.03
C GLY A 402 6.00 16.03 3.43
N LEU A 403 5.97 14.71 3.64
CA LEU A 403 7.15 13.91 3.93
C LEU A 403 8.14 13.91 2.76
N LYS A 404 7.67 13.71 1.52
CA LYS A 404 8.50 13.85 0.32
C LYS A 404 9.14 15.22 0.25
N LYS A 405 8.34 16.29 0.34
CA LYS A 405 8.84 17.68 0.29
C LYS A 405 9.88 17.96 1.37
N ALA A 406 9.65 17.49 2.60
CA ALA A 406 10.62 17.63 3.69
C ALA A 406 11.92 16.86 3.40
N SER A 407 11.82 15.64 2.91
CA SER A 407 12.96 14.78 2.56
C SER A 407 13.79 15.35 1.43
N TYR A 408 13.17 15.69 0.31
CA TYR A 408 13.89 16.19 -0.88
C TYR A 408 14.39 17.63 -0.74
N SER A 409 13.86 18.42 0.21
CA SER A 409 14.33 19.79 0.44
C SER A 409 15.83 19.90 0.79
N ARG A 410 16.45 18.82 1.22
CA ARG A 410 17.85 18.74 1.66
C ARG A 410 18.68 17.70 0.92
N ILE A 411 18.03 16.80 0.19
CA ILE A 411 18.72 15.86 -0.69
C ILE A 411 19.06 16.64 -1.97
N LYS A 412 20.35 16.79 -2.25
CA LYS A 412 20.76 17.28 -3.56
C LYS A 412 20.48 16.16 -4.55
N THR A 413 19.56 16.38 -5.46
CA THR A 413 19.43 15.59 -6.69
C THR A 413 20.61 15.96 -7.58
N GLU A 414 21.48 15.01 -7.88
CA GLU A 414 22.60 15.19 -8.81
C GLU A 414 22.11 15.36 -10.25
#